data_ee2b333863f633edf6b0f1adbd2f9a92
#
_entry.id   ee2b333863f633edf6b0f1adbd2f9a92
#
_cell.length_a   1.000
_cell.length_b   1.000
_cell.length_c   1.000
_cell.angle_alpha   90.00
_cell.angle_beta   90.00
_cell.angle_gamma   90.00
#
_symmetry.space_group_name_H-M   'P 1'
#
loop_
_entity.id
_entity.type
_entity.pdbx_description
1 polymer ?
#
loop_
_entity_poly.entity_id
_entity_poly.type
_entity_poly.pdbx_seq_one_letter_code
_entity_poly.pdbx_strand_id
1 'polypeptide(L)'
;KGYDSHPDGTRTFHDLPILPHCPIVFPRGGGYSMTFPIKKGDECMVQFASRSLDEWWQTGTGQPPYDFRKHDLSDGVCFVGLTSRAKPLQNISTTTAQFRSDDGATLVELDASGRAVRIVGSGGITLDGPVHATGAITADSTITAQGDVKAGSISLQSHTHSGVQPGSGTTGGPQ
;
A
#
# COMPACT_ATOMS: atom_id res chain seq x y z
N LYS A 1 15.48 1.73 -26.51
CA LYS A 1 15.72 2.03 -27.94
C LYS A 1 16.27 0.81 -28.64
N GLY A 2 15.75 0.51 -29.84
CA GLY A 2 16.35 -0.42 -30.78
C GLY A 2 17.50 0.25 -31.54
N TYR A 3 18.30 -0.53 -32.25
CA TYR A 3 19.31 0.01 -33.15
C TYR A 3 19.56 -0.90 -34.36
N ASP A 4 19.89 -0.28 -35.46
CA ASP A 4 20.42 -0.94 -36.66
C ASP A 4 21.92 -0.74 -36.69
N SER A 5 22.66 -1.81 -36.96
CA SER A 5 24.12 -1.77 -37.18
C SER A 5 24.41 -1.64 -38.65
N HIS A 6 25.30 -0.72 -39.03
CA HIS A 6 25.72 -0.49 -40.39
C HIS A 6 27.09 -1.14 -40.64
N PRO A 7 27.42 -1.46 -41.91
CA PRO A 7 28.70 -2.08 -42.26
C PRO A 7 29.95 -1.26 -41.91
N ASP A 8 29.79 0.06 -41.74
CA ASP A 8 30.83 1.00 -41.30
C ASP A 8 31.07 1.02 -39.79
N GLY A 9 30.32 0.18 -39.02
CA GLY A 9 30.39 0.11 -37.56
C GLY A 9 29.55 1.16 -36.85
N THR A 10 28.83 2.03 -37.57
CA THR A 10 27.90 2.99 -36.95
C THR A 10 26.59 2.33 -36.59
N ARG A 11 25.81 2.98 -35.70
CA ARG A 11 24.50 2.52 -35.26
C ARG A 11 23.47 3.63 -35.35
N THR A 12 22.34 3.34 -35.95
CA THR A 12 21.16 4.23 -35.91
C THR A 12 20.19 3.75 -34.83
N PHE A 13 19.86 4.63 -33.89
CA PHE A 13 18.93 4.32 -32.80
C PHE A 13 17.52 4.77 -33.16
N HIS A 14 16.54 3.93 -32.86
CA HIS A 14 15.14 4.24 -33.02
C HIS A 14 14.36 3.87 -31.74
N ASP A 15 13.21 4.49 -31.55
CA ASP A 15 12.34 4.18 -30.43
C ASP A 15 11.65 2.82 -30.68
N LEU A 16 11.56 2.01 -29.64
CA LEU A 16 10.77 0.78 -29.70
C LEU A 16 9.29 1.11 -29.76
N PRO A 17 8.47 0.25 -30.37
CA PRO A 17 7.02 0.45 -30.41
C PRO A 17 6.43 0.49 -29.00
N ILE A 18 5.30 1.17 -28.86
CA ILE A 18 4.50 1.08 -27.65
C ILE A 18 4.00 -0.36 -27.54
N LEU A 19 4.08 -0.93 -26.34
CA LEU A 19 3.58 -2.25 -26.03
C LEU A 19 2.15 -2.10 -25.47
N PRO A 20 1.11 -2.26 -26.31
CA PRO A 20 -0.26 -2.23 -25.82
C PRO A 20 -0.57 -3.52 -25.06
N HIS A 21 -1.56 -3.45 -24.17
CA HIS A 21 -2.11 -4.62 -23.47
C HIS A 21 -1.12 -5.44 -22.65
N CYS A 22 -0.09 -4.78 -22.05
CA CYS A 22 0.80 -5.40 -21.09
C CYS A 22 0.08 -5.54 -19.72
N PRO A 23 -0.34 -6.75 -19.30
CA PRO A 23 -0.93 -6.95 -17.98
C PRO A 23 0.05 -6.56 -16.88
N ILE A 24 -0.48 -5.88 -15.86
CA ILE A 24 0.31 -5.45 -14.71
C ILE A 24 0.24 -6.52 -13.62
N VAL A 25 1.39 -6.88 -13.07
CA VAL A 25 1.48 -7.81 -11.95
C VAL A 25 1.51 -7.04 -10.64
N PHE A 26 0.49 -7.24 -9.83
CA PHE A 26 0.48 -6.87 -8.42
C PHE A 26 0.75 -8.10 -7.55
N PRO A 27 1.39 -7.93 -6.37
CA PRO A 27 1.46 -9.00 -5.38
C PRO A 27 0.04 -9.47 -5.02
N ARG A 28 -0.25 -10.77 -5.31
CA ARG A 28 -1.60 -11.30 -5.17
C ARG A 28 -1.58 -12.80 -4.88
N GLY A 29 -2.46 -13.23 -3.96
CA GLY A 29 -2.65 -14.65 -3.64
C GLY A 29 -3.66 -14.86 -2.54
N GLY A 30 -4.30 -16.04 -2.47
CA GLY A 30 -5.20 -16.42 -1.37
C GLY A 30 -6.39 -15.48 -1.14
N GLY A 31 -6.89 -14.80 -2.16
CA GLY A 31 -7.96 -13.82 -2.03
C GLY A 31 -7.49 -12.41 -1.66
N TYR A 32 -6.20 -12.18 -1.49
CA TYR A 32 -5.61 -10.87 -1.14
C TYR A 32 -4.85 -10.27 -2.32
N SER A 33 -4.84 -8.96 -2.41
CA SER A 33 -4.06 -8.20 -3.40
C SER A 33 -3.47 -6.95 -2.75
N MET A 34 -2.23 -6.61 -3.09
CA MET A 34 -1.62 -5.33 -2.76
C MET A 34 -1.64 -4.49 -4.04
N THR A 35 -2.37 -3.39 -4.03
CA THR A 35 -2.54 -2.52 -5.19
C THR A 35 -2.13 -1.10 -4.86
N PHE A 36 -1.61 -0.39 -5.87
CA PHE A 36 -1.26 1.02 -5.78
C PHE A 36 -1.54 1.70 -7.14
N PRO A 37 -1.82 3.00 -7.16
CA PRO A 37 -2.05 3.73 -8.40
C PRO A 37 -0.77 3.75 -9.25
N ILE A 38 -0.92 3.48 -10.54
CA ILE A 38 0.16 3.56 -11.52
C ILE A 38 -0.06 4.79 -12.38
N LYS A 39 0.99 5.57 -12.58
CA LYS A 39 0.96 6.84 -13.29
C LYS A 39 1.90 6.83 -14.48
N LYS A 40 1.64 7.72 -15.42
CA LYS A 40 2.57 7.97 -16.53
C LYS A 40 3.91 8.43 -15.98
N GLY A 41 4.97 7.72 -16.35
CA GLY A 41 6.34 7.98 -15.91
C GLY A 41 6.83 7.01 -14.83
N ASP A 42 5.97 6.13 -14.32
CA ASP A 42 6.41 5.02 -13.46
C ASP A 42 7.21 4.03 -14.30
N GLU A 43 8.32 3.58 -13.72
CA GLU A 43 9.21 2.64 -14.38
C GLU A 43 8.77 1.21 -14.09
N CYS A 44 8.96 0.34 -15.07
CA CYS A 44 8.62 -1.07 -14.93
C CYS A 44 9.61 -1.96 -15.68
N MET A 45 9.64 -3.21 -15.31
CA MET A 45 10.27 -4.27 -16.08
C MET A 45 9.18 -5.00 -16.87
N VAL A 46 9.43 -5.20 -18.17
CA VAL A 46 8.55 -6.03 -19.00
C VAL A 46 9.24 -7.36 -19.25
N GLN A 47 8.56 -8.44 -18.93
CA GLN A 47 8.99 -9.81 -19.23
C GLN A 47 8.10 -10.36 -20.34
N PHE A 48 8.71 -10.86 -21.40
CA PHE A 48 8.00 -11.48 -22.50
C PHE A 48 7.85 -12.98 -22.28
N ALA A 49 6.62 -13.46 -22.44
CA ALA A 49 6.35 -14.89 -22.35
C ALA A 49 6.93 -15.64 -23.54
N SER A 50 7.25 -16.93 -23.33
CA SER A 50 7.78 -17.78 -24.40
C SER A 50 6.69 -18.21 -25.40
N ARG A 51 5.44 -17.99 -25.11
CA ARG A 51 4.25 -18.33 -25.91
C ARG A 51 3.23 -17.22 -25.81
N SER A 52 2.26 -17.20 -26.78
CA SER A 52 1.15 -16.29 -26.76
C SER A 52 0.35 -16.37 -25.45
N LEU A 53 0.03 -15.20 -24.89
CA LEU A 53 -0.78 -15.02 -23.69
C LEU A 53 -2.23 -14.65 -24.01
N ASP A 54 -2.60 -14.45 -25.27
CA ASP A 54 -3.89 -13.86 -25.66
C ASP A 54 -5.08 -14.65 -25.11
N GLU A 55 -5.05 -15.98 -25.26
CA GLU A 55 -6.15 -16.83 -24.79
C GLU A 55 -6.31 -16.77 -23.26
N TRP A 56 -5.19 -16.87 -22.54
CA TRP A 56 -5.22 -16.72 -21.09
C TRP A 56 -5.71 -15.31 -20.69
N TRP A 57 -5.24 -14.29 -21.38
CA TRP A 57 -5.62 -12.91 -21.07
C TRP A 57 -7.11 -12.65 -21.27
N GLN A 58 -7.72 -13.24 -22.30
CA GLN A 58 -9.14 -13.07 -22.59
C GLN A 58 -10.05 -13.96 -21.75
N THR A 59 -9.64 -15.20 -21.48
CA THR A 59 -10.51 -16.21 -20.87
C THR A 59 -10.21 -16.50 -19.40
N GLY A 60 -9.01 -16.17 -18.94
CA GLY A 60 -8.51 -16.52 -17.59
C GLY A 60 -8.26 -18.02 -17.40
N THR A 61 -8.29 -18.82 -18.47
CA THR A 61 -8.17 -20.27 -18.41
C THR A 61 -6.96 -20.78 -19.19
N GLY A 62 -6.52 -22.00 -18.91
CA GLY A 62 -5.39 -22.65 -19.59
C GLY A 62 -5.80 -23.27 -20.94
N GLN A 63 -6.27 -22.46 -21.88
CA GLN A 63 -6.60 -22.92 -23.22
C GLN A 63 -5.35 -23.06 -24.11
N PRO A 64 -5.39 -23.90 -25.17
CA PRO A 64 -4.34 -23.91 -26.17
C PRO A 64 -4.17 -22.52 -26.80
N PRO A 65 -2.91 -22.08 -27.06
CA PRO A 65 -2.69 -20.77 -27.66
C PRO A 65 -3.30 -20.71 -29.08
N TYR A 66 -4.02 -19.65 -29.36
CA TYR A 66 -4.56 -19.39 -30.68
C TYR A 66 -3.46 -19.14 -31.72
N ASP A 67 -2.37 -18.50 -31.29
CA ASP A 67 -1.20 -18.17 -32.10
C ASP A 67 0.03 -18.93 -31.58
N PHE A 68 0.83 -19.47 -32.50
CA PHE A 68 2.07 -20.21 -32.18
C PHE A 68 3.33 -19.33 -32.11
N ARG A 69 3.17 -17.99 -32.08
CA ARG A 69 4.29 -17.05 -31.90
C ARG A 69 5.07 -17.34 -30.63
N LYS A 70 6.35 -16.95 -30.63
CA LYS A 70 7.27 -17.18 -29.51
C LYS A 70 8.03 -15.91 -29.21
N HIS A 71 8.14 -15.56 -27.94
CA HIS A 71 8.88 -14.39 -27.46
C HIS A 71 8.50 -13.10 -28.20
N ASP A 72 7.22 -12.93 -28.50
CA ASP A 72 6.69 -11.79 -29.19
C ASP A 72 6.55 -10.58 -28.26
N LEU A 73 6.71 -9.37 -28.79
CA LEU A 73 6.57 -8.14 -28.01
C LEU A 73 5.13 -7.90 -27.53
N SER A 74 4.13 -8.53 -28.14
CA SER A 74 2.74 -8.48 -27.70
C SER A 74 2.43 -9.35 -26.47
N ASP A 75 3.33 -10.28 -26.12
CA ASP A 75 3.18 -11.17 -24.96
C ASP A 75 3.95 -10.68 -23.74
N GLY A 76 4.00 -9.36 -23.55
CA GLY A 76 4.64 -8.72 -22.43
C GLY A 76 3.80 -8.72 -21.17
N VAL A 77 4.43 -8.95 -20.02
CA VAL A 77 3.85 -8.79 -18.68
C VAL A 77 4.66 -7.76 -17.91
N CYS A 78 4.00 -6.79 -17.29
CA CYS A 78 4.63 -5.63 -16.66
C CYS A 78 4.76 -5.81 -15.14
N PHE A 79 5.99 -5.74 -14.64
CA PHE A 79 6.30 -5.70 -13.21
C PHE A 79 6.67 -4.26 -12.84
N VAL A 80 5.84 -3.62 -12.04
CA VAL A 80 6.05 -2.25 -11.55
C VAL A 80 6.92 -2.23 -10.29
N GLY A 81 7.48 -1.05 -9.98
CA GLY A 81 8.31 -0.85 -8.80
C GLY A 81 9.83 -0.93 -9.07
N LEU A 82 10.24 -1.11 -10.33
CA LEU A 82 11.62 -0.90 -10.72
C LEU A 82 11.93 0.60 -10.65
N THR A 83 13.08 0.95 -10.08
CA THR A 83 13.55 2.34 -10.03
C THR A 83 14.94 2.46 -10.66
N SER A 84 15.11 3.41 -11.54
CA SER A 84 16.40 3.71 -12.14
C SER A 84 17.29 4.52 -11.19
N ARG A 85 18.60 4.54 -11.49
CA ARG A 85 19.54 5.39 -10.75
C ARG A 85 19.19 6.89 -10.83
N ALA A 86 18.49 7.30 -11.87
CA ALA A 86 18.03 8.69 -12.03
C ALA A 86 16.81 9.02 -11.17
N LYS A 87 16.03 8.00 -10.77
CA LYS A 87 14.83 8.12 -9.94
C LYS A 87 14.85 7.10 -8.79
N PRO A 88 15.87 7.14 -7.91
CA PRO A 88 15.97 6.15 -6.84
C PRO A 88 14.87 6.39 -5.80
N LEU A 89 14.34 5.32 -5.24
CA LEU A 89 13.50 5.41 -4.06
C LEU A 89 14.32 5.97 -2.88
N GLN A 90 13.83 7.07 -2.28
CA GLN A 90 14.53 7.78 -1.23
C GLN A 90 14.19 7.22 0.16
N ASN A 91 15.12 7.40 1.11
CA ASN A 91 14.89 7.12 2.53
C ASN A 91 14.37 5.71 2.82
N ILE A 92 14.91 4.71 2.12
CA ILE A 92 14.57 3.30 2.38
C ILE A 92 15.10 2.94 3.77
N SER A 93 14.25 2.38 4.65
CA SER A 93 14.70 1.84 5.92
C SER A 93 15.60 0.62 5.70
N THR A 94 16.70 0.55 6.42
CA THR A 94 17.61 -0.61 6.43
C THR A 94 17.34 -1.58 7.58
N THR A 95 16.40 -1.26 8.46
CA THR A 95 16.13 -2.01 9.71
C THR A 95 14.69 -2.46 9.84
N THR A 96 13.74 -1.81 9.14
CA THR A 96 12.30 -2.08 9.24
C THR A 96 11.68 -2.34 7.87
N ALA A 97 10.62 -3.13 7.83
CA ALA A 97 9.79 -3.29 6.64
C ALA A 97 8.73 -2.19 6.60
N GLN A 98 8.54 -1.56 5.44
CA GLN A 98 7.62 -0.43 5.30
C GLN A 98 6.71 -0.59 4.09
N PHE A 99 5.42 -0.31 4.28
CA PHE A 99 4.50 0.05 3.22
C PHE A 99 4.22 1.55 3.32
N ARG A 100 4.68 2.33 2.33
CA ARG A 100 4.78 3.78 2.48
C ARG A 100 4.56 4.55 1.18
N SER A 101 4.25 5.84 1.30
CA SER A 101 4.41 6.80 0.21
C SER A 101 5.90 7.01 -0.13
N ASP A 102 6.21 7.44 -1.35
CA ASP A 102 7.61 7.65 -1.81
C ASP A 102 8.36 8.66 -0.95
N ASP A 103 7.69 9.70 -0.48
CA ASP A 103 8.24 10.72 0.42
C ASP A 103 8.39 10.25 1.88
N GLY A 104 7.81 9.08 2.22
CA GLY A 104 7.82 8.53 3.57
C GLY A 104 6.90 9.25 4.57
N ALA A 105 6.06 10.19 4.12
CA ALA A 105 5.19 10.96 5.00
C ALA A 105 4.00 10.15 5.55
N THR A 106 3.60 9.11 4.82
CA THR A 106 2.55 8.18 5.24
C THR A 106 3.09 6.77 5.16
N LEU A 107 2.99 6.00 6.26
CA LEU A 107 3.53 4.64 6.28
C LEU A 107 2.87 3.73 7.32
N VAL A 108 2.94 2.44 7.03
CA VAL A 108 2.83 1.35 8.01
C VAL A 108 4.21 0.69 8.09
N GLU A 109 4.78 0.63 9.27
CA GLU A 109 6.14 0.12 9.53
C GLU A 109 6.10 -1.06 10.48
N LEU A 110 6.86 -2.10 10.16
CA LEU A 110 7.04 -3.29 10.99
C LEU A 110 8.50 -3.33 11.46
N ASP A 111 8.71 -3.20 12.76
CA ASP A 111 10.01 -3.34 13.40
C ASP A 111 10.13 -4.72 14.06
N ALA A 112 10.91 -5.60 13.45
CA ALA A 112 11.11 -6.96 13.98
C ALA A 112 11.94 -6.98 15.27
N SER A 113 12.90 -6.07 15.44
CA SER A 113 13.75 -6.01 16.64
C SER A 113 12.99 -5.44 17.83
N GLY A 114 12.24 -4.36 17.62
CA GLY A 114 11.38 -3.74 18.64
C GLY A 114 10.05 -4.47 18.83
N ARG A 115 9.70 -5.43 17.97
CA ARG A 115 8.40 -6.12 17.95
C ARG A 115 7.23 -5.12 17.91
N ALA A 116 7.40 -4.06 17.13
CA ALA A 116 6.50 -2.92 17.09
C ALA A 116 5.89 -2.72 15.71
N VAL A 117 4.69 -2.18 15.68
CA VAL A 117 4.04 -1.66 14.48
C VAL A 117 3.84 -0.16 14.66
N ARG A 118 4.23 0.62 13.69
CA ARG A 118 4.06 2.07 13.66
C ARG A 118 3.23 2.47 12.46
N ILE A 119 2.19 3.27 12.69
CA ILE A 119 1.35 3.82 11.62
C ILE A 119 1.48 5.34 11.69
N VAL A 120 1.81 5.96 10.56
CA VAL A 120 2.00 7.41 10.44
C VAL A 120 1.12 7.93 9.31
N GLY A 121 0.37 8.98 9.62
CA GLY A 121 -0.45 9.69 8.65
C GLY A 121 -0.75 11.08 9.20
N SER A 122 -0.13 12.13 8.66
CA SER A 122 -0.34 13.52 9.10
C SER A 122 -1.77 14.01 8.85
N GLY A 123 -2.48 13.42 7.90
CA GLY A 123 -3.90 13.68 7.63
C GLY A 123 -4.87 12.93 8.54
N GLY A 124 -4.36 12.14 9.49
CA GLY A 124 -5.14 11.32 10.39
C GLY A 124 -5.17 9.83 10.00
N ILE A 125 -5.65 9.01 10.92
CA ILE A 125 -5.86 7.57 10.76
C ILE A 125 -7.32 7.28 11.05
N THR A 126 -8.02 6.69 10.09
CA THR A 126 -9.40 6.23 10.26
C THR A 126 -9.41 4.71 10.43
N LEU A 127 -10.03 4.24 11.51
CA LEU A 127 -10.31 2.83 11.75
C LEU A 127 -11.83 2.64 11.62
N ASP A 128 -12.25 2.03 10.53
CA ASP A 128 -13.66 1.79 10.23
C ASP A 128 -14.07 0.39 10.71
N GLY A 129 -14.77 0.35 11.83
CA GLY A 129 -15.22 -0.85 12.50
C GLY A 129 -14.80 -0.95 13.97
N PRO A 130 -15.23 -2.00 14.69
CA PRO A 130 -14.86 -2.20 16.08
C PRO A 130 -13.35 -2.40 16.27
N VAL A 131 -12.79 -1.72 17.27
CA VAL A 131 -11.38 -1.86 17.65
C VAL A 131 -11.29 -2.54 19.00
N HIS A 132 -10.54 -3.64 19.10
CA HIS A 132 -10.27 -4.35 20.35
C HIS A 132 -8.81 -4.23 20.71
N ALA A 133 -8.50 -3.54 21.81
CA ALA A 133 -7.17 -3.46 22.36
C ALA A 133 -7.05 -4.40 23.57
N THR A 134 -6.05 -5.27 23.58
CA THR A 134 -5.76 -6.20 24.70
C THR A 134 -4.83 -5.58 25.75
N GLY A 135 -4.25 -4.44 25.47
CA GLY A 135 -3.36 -3.67 26.35
C GLY A 135 -3.89 -2.27 26.62
N ALA A 136 -3.11 -1.48 27.30
CA ALA A 136 -3.44 -0.10 27.59
C ALA A 136 -3.51 0.74 26.32
N ILE A 137 -4.41 1.71 26.30
CA ILE A 137 -4.49 2.77 25.27
C ILE A 137 -4.03 4.07 25.92
N THR A 138 -3.04 4.72 25.34
CA THR A 138 -2.55 6.04 25.76
C THR A 138 -2.79 7.05 24.64
N ALA A 139 -3.11 8.28 25.02
CA ALA A 139 -3.23 9.40 24.09
C ALA A 139 -2.50 10.61 24.66
N ASP A 140 -1.67 11.26 23.83
CA ASP A 140 -0.95 12.49 24.22
C ASP A 140 -1.85 13.74 24.15
N SER A 141 -3.08 13.59 23.67
CA SER A 141 -4.06 14.66 23.56
C SER A 141 -5.45 14.15 23.93
N THR A 142 -6.46 14.90 23.58
CA THR A 142 -7.86 14.64 23.92
C THR A 142 -8.39 13.36 23.27
N ILE A 143 -9.13 12.57 24.03
CA ILE A 143 -10.00 11.50 23.54
C ILE A 143 -11.44 12.03 23.54
N THR A 144 -12.07 12.10 22.37
CA THR A 144 -13.47 12.51 22.22
C THR A 144 -14.29 11.32 21.78
N ALA A 145 -15.34 11.00 22.52
CA ALA A 145 -16.32 10.01 22.14
C ALA A 145 -17.66 10.71 21.85
N GLN A 146 -18.32 10.36 20.72
CA GLN A 146 -19.67 10.83 20.44
C GLN A 146 -20.73 10.07 21.26
N GLY A 147 -20.41 8.84 21.63
CA GLY A 147 -21.20 8.01 22.52
C GLY A 147 -20.62 7.99 23.94
N ASP A 148 -21.05 7.02 24.73
CA ASP A 148 -20.62 6.84 26.11
C ASP A 148 -19.26 6.08 26.18
N VAL A 149 -18.46 6.43 27.17
CA VAL A 149 -17.27 5.66 27.56
C VAL A 149 -17.59 4.96 28.87
N LYS A 150 -17.39 3.63 28.93
CA LYS A 150 -17.74 2.81 30.10
C LYS A 150 -16.52 2.13 30.69
N ALA A 151 -16.46 2.11 32.01
CA ALA A 151 -15.55 1.27 32.79
C ALA A 151 -16.40 0.23 33.55
N GLY A 152 -16.50 -0.98 33.00
CA GLY A 152 -17.47 -1.98 33.49
C GLY A 152 -18.92 -1.49 33.36
N SER A 153 -19.64 -1.32 34.49
CA SER A 153 -21.01 -0.78 34.50
C SER A 153 -21.06 0.74 34.66
N ILE A 154 -19.96 1.41 34.89
CA ILE A 154 -19.88 2.85 35.14
C ILE A 154 -19.80 3.61 33.81
N SER A 155 -20.82 4.47 33.58
CA SER A 155 -20.86 5.37 32.41
C SER A 155 -20.16 6.68 32.73
N LEU A 156 -19.29 7.14 31.84
CA LEU A 156 -18.66 8.46 31.98
C LEU A 156 -19.72 9.57 31.82
N GLN A 157 -20.74 9.33 30.99
CA GLN A 157 -21.77 10.32 30.64
C GLN A 157 -22.85 10.45 31.70
N SER A 158 -23.19 9.37 32.44
CA SER A 158 -24.38 9.32 33.31
C SER A 158 -24.17 8.75 34.67
N HIS A 159 -22.90 8.56 35.16
CA HIS A 159 -22.67 8.08 36.51
C HIS A 159 -23.05 9.12 37.55
N THR A 160 -23.47 8.65 38.71
CA THR A 160 -23.86 9.48 39.87
C THR A 160 -23.02 9.10 41.07
N HIS A 161 -22.81 10.05 41.96
CA HIS A 161 -22.12 9.83 43.23
C HIS A 161 -23.14 9.76 44.35
N SER A 162 -23.04 8.74 45.23
CA SER A 162 -23.85 8.63 46.44
C SER A 162 -23.22 9.44 47.58
N GLY A 163 -24.06 9.86 48.54
CA GLY A 163 -23.58 10.59 49.74
C GLY A 163 -23.32 12.07 49.52
N VAL A 164 -23.72 12.65 48.39
CA VAL A 164 -23.60 14.09 48.11
C VAL A 164 -24.90 14.79 48.50
N GLN A 165 -24.82 15.84 49.29
CA GLN A 165 -25.96 16.70 49.58
C GLN A 165 -26.27 17.56 48.33
N PRO A 166 -27.55 17.60 47.87
CA PRO A 166 -27.94 18.50 46.80
C PRO A 166 -27.70 19.98 47.16
N GLY A 167 -27.06 20.74 46.30
CA GLY A 167 -26.77 22.17 46.48
C GLY A 167 -26.46 22.85 45.14
N SER A 168 -26.42 24.18 45.15
CA SER A 168 -26.06 24.99 43.98
C SER A 168 -24.56 25.10 43.71
N GLY A 169 -23.73 24.52 44.58
CA GLY A 169 -22.27 24.53 44.41
C GLY A 169 -21.79 23.42 43.45
N THR A 170 -20.73 23.69 42.70
CA THR A 170 -20.00 22.68 41.92
C THR A 170 -18.83 22.14 42.69
N THR A 171 -18.50 20.88 42.52
CA THR A 171 -17.25 20.29 43.05
C THR A 171 -16.06 20.91 42.37
N GLY A 172 -14.87 20.91 43.03
CA GLY A 172 -13.62 21.19 42.34
C GLY A 172 -13.34 20.17 41.24
N GLY A 173 -12.37 20.48 40.39
CA GLY A 173 -11.91 19.52 39.38
C GLY A 173 -11.36 18.23 40.03
N PRO A 174 -11.34 17.11 39.26
CA PRO A 174 -10.75 15.87 39.76
C PRO A 174 -9.26 16.07 40.07
N GLN A 175 -8.80 15.51 41.17
CA GLN A 175 -7.40 15.55 41.62
C GLN A 175 -6.68 14.26 41.23
#